data_f7aa7eba9721c19d43318d27d690cbfa
#
_entry.id   f7aa7eba9721c19d43318d27d690cbfa
#
_cell.length_a   1.000
_cell.length_b   1.000
_cell.length_c   1.000
_cell.angle_alpha   90.00
_cell.angle_beta   90.00
_cell.angle_gamma   90.00
#
_symmetry.space_group_name_H-M   'P 1'
#
loop_
_entity.id
_entity.type
_entity.pdbx_description
1 polymer ?
#
loop_
_entity_poly.entity_id
_entity_poly.type
_entity_poly.pdbx_seq_one_letter_code
_entity_poly.pdbx_strand_id
1 'polypeptide(L)'
;MVKIIWTKKAFTQLERAIKYINEEQGHSYAEIVLNKTLEKTRLLEKTPLIGQAEPLLKHKKSEYRYLVVWSYKIIYRVDKDKIIISRVFHTSRNPQKLKGI
;
A
#
# COMPACT_ATOMS: atom_id res chain seq x y z
N MET A 1 10.32 15.35 -9.64
CA MET A 1 9.09 14.65 -9.25
C MET A 1 9.39 13.20 -8.93
N VAL A 2 8.86 12.69 -7.85
CA VAL A 2 9.11 11.33 -7.40
C VAL A 2 8.30 10.35 -8.26
N LYS A 3 8.94 9.26 -8.65
CA LYS A 3 8.28 8.22 -9.45
C LYS A 3 7.73 7.13 -8.55
N ILE A 4 6.48 6.73 -8.77
CA ILE A 4 5.84 5.68 -7.99
C ILE A 4 5.91 4.37 -8.75
N ILE A 5 6.44 3.34 -8.10
CA ILE A 5 6.61 2.01 -8.67
C ILE A 5 5.88 1.01 -7.78
N TRP A 6 4.97 0.26 -8.37
CA TRP A 6 4.30 -0.85 -7.70
C TRP A 6 5.08 -2.13 -7.98
N THR A 7 5.47 -2.83 -6.92
CA THR A 7 6.07 -4.16 -7.12
C THR A 7 5.00 -5.10 -7.65
N LYS A 8 5.44 -6.16 -8.31
CA LYS A 8 4.53 -7.18 -8.81
C LYS A 8 3.67 -7.75 -7.68
N LYS A 9 4.28 -8.00 -6.52
CA LYS A 9 3.57 -8.55 -5.37
C LYS A 9 2.52 -7.58 -4.85
N ALA A 10 2.85 -6.30 -4.70
CA ALA A 10 1.89 -5.30 -4.25
C ALA A 10 0.73 -5.17 -5.22
N PHE A 11 1.03 -5.14 -6.51
CA PHE A 11 0.00 -5.05 -7.54
C PHE A 11 -0.96 -6.25 -7.49
N THR A 12 -0.40 -7.46 -7.36
CA THR A 12 -1.21 -8.68 -7.24
C THR A 12 -2.07 -8.64 -5.99
N GLN A 13 -1.51 -8.16 -4.88
CA GLN A 13 -2.27 -8.03 -3.64
C GLN A 13 -3.42 -7.03 -3.78
N LEU A 14 -3.18 -5.93 -4.49
CA LEU A 14 -4.24 -4.95 -4.76
C LEU A 14 -5.34 -5.58 -5.61
N GLU A 15 -4.98 -6.28 -6.67
CA GLU A 15 -5.96 -6.95 -7.53
C GLU A 15 -6.84 -7.92 -6.73
N ARG A 16 -6.23 -8.72 -5.86
CA ARG A 16 -6.95 -9.67 -5.02
C ARG A 16 -7.87 -8.97 -4.04
N ALA A 17 -7.41 -7.87 -3.44
CA ALA A 17 -8.23 -7.10 -2.52
C ALA A 17 -9.47 -6.53 -3.22
N ILE A 18 -9.28 -5.96 -4.41
CA ILE A 18 -10.39 -5.39 -5.16
C ILE A 18 -11.38 -6.47 -5.60
N LYS A 19 -10.87 -7.61 -6.03
CA LYS A 19 -11.73 -8.75 -6.40
C LYS A 19 -12.57 -9.22 -5.22
N TYR A 20 -11.96 -9.34 -4.05
CA TYR A 20 -12.65 -9.74 -2.84
C TYR A 20 -13.75 -8.74 -2.47
N ILE A 21 -13.44 -7.44 -2.50
CA ILE A 21 -14.43 -6.40 -2.21
C ILE A 21 -15.57 -6.43 -3.21
N ASN A 22 -15.26 -6.64 -4.47
CA ASN A 22 -16.27 -6.75 -5.53
C ASN A 22 -17.23 -7.90 -5.27
N GLU A 23 -16.72 -9.06 -4.86
CA GLU A 23 -17.52 -10.23 -4.58
C GLU A 23 -18.39 -10.05 -3.33
N GLU A 24 -17.85 -9.42 -2.30
CA GLU A 24 -18.53 -9.28 -1.00
C GLU A 24 -19.44 -8.07 -0.91
N GLN A 25 -19.07 -6.97 -1.54
CA GLN A 25 -19.75 -5.69 -1.34
C GLN A 25 -20.23 -5.03 -2.65
N GLY A 26 -19.92 -5.64 -3.78
CA GLY A 26 -20.38 -5.17 -5.08
C GLY A 26 -19.39 -4.30 -5.82
N HIS A 27 -19.64 -4.16 -7.11
CA HIS A 27 -18.76 -3.48 -8.05
C HIS A 27 -18.56 -2.00 -7.73
N SER A 28 -19.63 -1.29 -7.40
CA SER A 28 -19.53 0.15 -7.11
C SER A 28 -18.63 0.43 -5.92
N TYR A 29 -18.73 -0.38 -4.87
CA TYR A 29 -17.91 -0.23 -3.69
C TYR A 29 -16.44 -0.54 -3.98
N ALA A 30 -16.20 -1.61 -4.74
CA ALA A 30 -14.84 -1.97 -5.14
C ALA A 30 -14.18 -0.85 -5.95
N GLU A 31 -14.94 -0.23 -6.85
CA GLU A 31 -14.44 0.89 -7.65
C GLU A 31 -14.05 2.08 -6.80
N ILE A 32 -14.88 2.41 -5.79
CA ILE A 32 -14.58 3.49 -4.84
C ILE A 32 -13.26 3.22 -4.11
N VAL A 33 -13.08 2.00 -3.61
CA VAL A 33 -11.87 1.64 -2.87
C VAL A 33 -10.64 1.69 -3.78
N LEU A 34 -10.75 1.19 -5.01
CA LEU A 34 -9.65 1.24 -5.96
C LEU A 34 -9.26 2.70 -6.25
N ASN A 35 -10.24 3.54 -6.54
CA ASN A 35 -9.98 4.94 -6.86
C ASN A 35 -9.35 5.68 -5.67
N LYS A 36 -9.80 5.41 -4.46
CA LYS A 36 -9.20 6.01 -3.25
C LYS A 36 -7.76 5.53 -3.05
N THR A 37 -7.49 4.28 -3.33
CA THR A 37 -6.13 3.73 -3.23
C THR A 37 -5.20 4.44 -4.21
N LEU A 38 -5.61 4.57 -5.46
CA LEU A 38 -4.79 5.21 -6.48
C LEU A 38 -4.61 6.71 -6.18
N GLU A 39 -5.66 7.37 -5.71
CA GLU A 39 -5.60 8.78 -5.33
C GLU A 39 -4.60 9.02 -4.20
N LYS A 40 -4.68 8.23 -3.13
CA LYS A 40 -3.77 8.38 -1.99
C LYS A 40 -2.32 8.07 -2.35
N THR A 41 -2.09 7.02 -3.13
CA THR A 41 -0.72 6.71 -3.54
C THR A 41 -0.15 7.78 -4.47
N ARG A 42 -0.99 8.42 -5.29
CA ARG A 42 -0.53 9.51 -6.14
C ARG A 42 -0.03 10.71 -5.33
N LEU A 43 -0.62 10.94 -4.16
CA LEU A 43 -0.16 12.03 -3.29
C LEU A 43 1.31 11.88 -2.89
N LEU A 44 1.83 10.66 -2.91
CA LEU A 44 3.23 10.41 -2.57
C LEU A 44 4.20 11.06 -3.56
N GLU A 45 3.75 11.39 -4.75
CA GLU A 45 4.58 12.10 -5.73
C GLU A 45 5.01 13.47 -5.21
N LYS A 46 4.14 14.14 -4.47
CA LYS A 46 4.39 15.48 -3.92
C LYS A 46 4.81 15.45 -2.46
N THR A 47 4.32 14.47 -1.70
CA THR A 47 4.57 14.37 -0.26
C THR A 47 5.00 12.95 0.09
N PRO A 48 6.25 12.56 -0.26
CA PRO A 48 6.70 11.17 -0.08
C PRO A 48 6.66 10.67 1.37
N LEU A 49 6.80 11.56 2.33
CA LEU A 49 6.87 11.18 3.74
C LEU A 49 5.55 11.33 4.49
N ILE A 50 4.44 11.47 3.76
CA ILE A 50 3.13 11.67 4.39
C ILE A 50 2.65 10.45 5.18
N GLY A 51 3.09 9.24 4.80
CA GLY A 51 2.72 8.03 5.52
C GLY A 51 3.40 7.92 6.87
N GLN A 52 2.83 7.12 7.75
CA GLN A 52 3.40 6.87 9.06
C GLN A 52 4.50 5.81 8.97
N ALA A 53 5.51 5.92 9.82
CA ALA A 53 6.56 4.90 9.89
C ALA A 53 5.96 3.55 10.30
N GLU A 54 6.37 2.48 9.61
CA GLU A 54 5.88 1.13 9.92
C GLU A 54 6.72 0.53 11.04
N PRO A 55 6.16 0.40 12.26
CA PRO A 55 6.96 -0.07 13.41
C PRO A 55 7.47 -1.50 13.26
N LEU A 56 6.76 -2.34 12.52
CA LEU A 56 7.15 -3.74 12.33
C LEU A 56 8.37 -3.90 11.43
N LEU A 57 8.75 -2.85 10.70
CA LEU A 57 9.87 -2.89 9.77
C LEU A 57 11.00 -1.93 10.16
N LYS A 58 11.03 -1.47 11.41
CA LYS A 58 12.08 -0.57 11.91
C LYS A 58 13.48 -1.15 11.76
N HIS A 59 13.60 -2.45 11.82
CA HIS A 59 14.91 -3.14 11.74
C HIS A 59 15.47 -3.21 10.32
N LYS A 60 14.69 -2.80 9.32
CA LYS A 60 15.15 -2.80 7.93
C LYS A 60 15.99 -1.56 7.65
N LYS A 61 16.91 -1.67 6.68
CA LYS A 61 17.76 -0.55 6.27
C LYS A 61 16.94 0.59 5.67
N SER A 62 15.97 0.26 4.83
CA SER A 62 15.07 1.25 4.25
C SER A 62 14.02 1.66 5.27
N GLU A 63 13.63 2.92 5.22
CA GLU A 63 12.54 3.41 6.04
C GLU A 63 11.22 3.07 5.36
N TYR A 64 10.50 2.14 5.96
CA TYR A 64 9.18 1.77 5.48
C TYR A 64 8.11 2.61 6.14
N ARG A 65 7.16 3.05 5.32
CA ARG A 65 6.00 3.83 5.75
C ARG A 65 4.73 3.18 5.23
N TYR A 66 3.60 3.59 5.76
CA TYR A 66 2.32 3.08 5.28
C TYR A 66 1.26 4.16 5.19
N LEU A 67 0.32 3.95 4.28
CA LEU A 67 -0.93 4.68 4.19
C LEU A 67 -2.04 3.70 4.50
N VAL A 68 -3.16 4.22 5.03
CA VAL A 68 -4.35 3.40 5.25
C VAL A 68 -5.43 3.84 4.29
N VAL A 69 -5.99 2.87 3.57
CA VAL A 69 -7.14 3.07 2.69
C VAL A 69 -8.17 2.02 3.08
N TRP A 70 -9.30 2.45 3.65
CA TRP A 70 -10.29 1.53 4.20
C TRP A 70 -9.63 0.63 5.25
N SER A 71 -9.71 -0.68 5.05
CA SER A 71 -9.13 -1.67 5.96
C SER A 71 -7.78 -2.19 5.47
N TYR A 72 -7.13 -1.48 4.56
CA TYR A 72 -5.86 -1.92 3.97
C TYR A 72 -4.73 -0.96 4.30
N LYS A 73 -3.57 -1.53 4.60
CA LYS A 73 -2.31 -0.80 4.69
C LYS A 73 -1.61 -0.91 3.34
N ILE A 74 -1.12 0.23 2.87
CA ILE A 74 -0.30 0.30 1.67
C ILE A 74 1.10 0.59 2.14
N ILE A 75 1.97 -0.40 2.11
CA ILE A 75 3.34 -0.28 2.63
C ILE A 75 4.29 0.12 1.51
N TYR A 76 5.04 1.18 1.76
CA TYR A 76 5.98 1.70 0.77
C TYR A 76 7.29 2.12 1.43
N ARG A 77 8.32 2.31 0.61
CA ARG A 77 9.58 2.91 1.04
C ARG A 77 10.01 3.96 0.03
N VAL A 78 10.77 4.93 0.50
CA VAL A 78 11.34 5.96 -0.35
C VAL A 78 12.78 5.55 -0.68
N ASP A 79 13.10 5.53 -1.96
CA ASP A 79 14.43 5.17 -2.43
C ASP A 79 14.87 6.22 -3.46
N LYS A 80 15.65 7.19 -3.00
CA LYS A 80 16.11 8.33 -3.82
C LYS A 80 14.92 9.10 -4.38
N ASP A 81 14.74 9.08 -5.70
CA ASP A 81 13.65 9.76 -6.40
C ASP A 81 12.47 8.83 -6.71
N LYS A 82 12.42 7.67 -6.03
CA LYS A 82 11.39 6.67 -6.27
C LYS A 82 10.65 6.32 -5.00
N ILE A 83 9.38 6.00 -5.17
CA ILE A 83 8.55 5.41 -4.12
C ILE A 83 8.24 4.00 -4.56
N ILE A 84 8.64 3.03 -3.75
CA ILE A 84 8.42 1.62 -4.05
C ILE A 84 7.27 1.12 -3.18
N ILE A 85 6.13 0.82 -3.79
CA ILE A 85 5.00 0.25 -3.07
C ILE A 85 5.22 -1.26 -2.99
N SER A 86 5.47 -1.73 -1.77
CA SER A 86 5.95 -3.08 -1.52
C SER A 86 4.86 -4.08 -1.19
N ARG A 87 3.81 -3.65 -0.49
CA ARG A 87 2.74 -4.56 -0.05
C ARG A 87 1.41 -3.83 0.05
N VAL A 88 0.33 -4.56 -0.21
CA VAL A 88 -1.03 -4.17 0.14
C VAL A 88 -1.53 -5.24 1.10
N PHE A 89 -2.05 -4.83 2.25
CA PHE A 89 -2.15 -5.72 3.39
C PHE A 89 -3.39 -5.35 4.22
N HIS A 90 -4.29 -6.32 4.42
CA HIS A 90 -5.48 -6.08 5.24
C HIS A 90 -5.08 -5.92 6.71
N THR A 91 -5.62 -4.90 7.37
CA THR A 91 -5.23 -4.57 8.75
C THR A 91 -5.50 -5.69 9.76
N SER A 92 -6.44 -6.59 9.46
CA SER A 92 -6.75 -7.71 10.35
C SER A 92 -5.83 -8.91 10.17
N ARG A 93 -4.94 -8.87 9.15
CA ARG A 93 -4.04 -9.99 8.92
C ARG A 93 -2.90 -10.01 9.93
N ASN A 94 -2.34 -11.20 10.12
CA ASN A 94 -1.22 -11.41 11.03
C ASN A 94 0.01 -10.60 10.57
N PRO A 95 0.51 -9.69 11.43
CA PRO A 95 1.70 -8.88 11.10
C PRO A 95 2.95 -9.70 10.77
N GLN A 96 3.00 -10.96 11.19
CA GLN A 96 4.11 -11.86 10.87
C GLN A 96 4.38 -11.94 9.36
N LYS A 97 3.35 -11.74 8.56
CA LYS A 97 3.49 -11.80 7.10
C LYS A 97 4.37 -10.69 6.52
N LEU A 98 4.63 -9.63 7.29
CA LEU A 98 5.52 -8.57 6.87
C LEU A 98 7.00 -8.94 6.97
N LYS A 99 7.33 -10.00 7.65
CA LYS A 99 8.72 -10.43 7.80
C LYS A 99 9.40 -10.77 6.48
N GLY A 100 8.62 -11.08 5.45
CA GLY A 100 9.15 -11.40 4.13
C GLY A 100 9.52 -10.19 3.27
N ILE A 101 9.37 -9.00 3.78
CA ILE A 101 9.72 -7.78 3.04
C ILE A 101 11.23 -7.57 3.00
#